data_670ccc905b99b241df048665e691ed5c
#
_entry.id   670ccc905b99b241df048665e691ed5c
#
_cell.length_a   1.000
_cell.length_b   1.000
_cell.length_c   1.000
_cell.angle_alpha   90.00
_cell.angle_beta   90.00
_cell.angle_gamma   90.00
#
_symmetry.space_group_name_H-M   'P 1'
#
loop_
_entity.id
_entity.type
_entity.pdbx_description
1 polymer ?
#
loop_
_entity_poly.entity_id
_entity_poly.type
_entity_poly.pdbx_seq_one_letter_code
_entity_poly.pdbx_strand_id
1 'polypeptide(L)'
;MNWLIPQNELDREQRRFLDEFINRSDNELVIGFPGSGKTMLLYYAALKIREQKPGAKILFVEFTHALINMIEAALQQMHINDIKVVTQYEFEKERKSKIKYDCIICDEVQDMLPKVLENMAKRANRIILGGDPNQQIYERDPKWKEPTCTERDIIELLHPVVTRLNIVHRLSRFVMEAANDVMPEMNIMQEGRVSMMKKNIMIRLWKAKNQQQEVSAIMKEAKETLRLTDSVAILLPSHSKITSFADKAFSDAGKECWKWTYDEHGNLDYNNMNDYLEACGIPLRYVGNGFGNFLSDKPVITLMTYHGSKGLDFDKVFLPFCNHIDNDTKQVDNDKKVFLVGLTRSRGDLIISFSKKLNRFVSKFAESCTHKDLETDGTPMLFDAPVKPLPKGRKVTTAELFGW
;
A
#
# COMPACT_ATOMS: atom_id res chain seq x y z
N MET A 1 -13.13 7.95 -1.42
CA MET A 1 -12.58 6.59 -1.18
C MET A 1 -13.02 6.14 0.21
N ASN A 2 -13.94 5.16 0.32
CA ASN A 2 -14.43 4.71 1.64
C ASN A 2 -13.60 3.50 2.10
N TRP A 3 -12.47 3.75 2.75
CA TRP A 3 -11.57 2.72 3.28
C TRP A 3 -11.93 2.30 4.72
N LEU A 4 -12.81 3.08 5.36
CA LEU A 4 -13.26 2.82 6.71
C LEU A 4 -14.53 1.95 6.64
N ILE A 5 -14.43 0.70 7.10
CA ILE A 5 -15.59 -0.18 7.22
C ILE A 5 -16.33 0.09 8.54
N PRO A 6 -17.65 -0.10 8.60
CA PRO A 6 -18.41 0.05 9.83
C PRO A 6 -17.91 -0.89 10.95
N GLN A 7 -18.00 -0.46 12.22
CA GLN A 7 -17.52 -1.28 13.35
C GLN A 7 -18.20 -2.65 13.47
N ASN A 8 -19.44 -2.77 13.02
CA ASN A 8 -20.16 -4.05 13.01
C ASN A 8 -19.64 -5.05 11.96
N GLU A 9 -18.85 -4.60 10.99
CA GLU A 9 -18.21 -5.44 9.98
C GLU A 9 -16.78 -5.85 10.35
N LEU A 10 -16.25 -5.37 11.48
CA LEU A 10 -14.94 -5.76 11.99
C LEU A 10 -14.91 -7.28 12.27
N ASP A 11 -13.77 -7.91 11.98
CA ASP A 11 -13.59 -9.32 12.33
C ASP A 11 -13.38 -9.51 13.84
N ARG A 12 -13.25 -10.79 14.25
CA ARG A 12 -13.10 -11.15 15.67
C ARG A 12 -11.82 -10.60 16.29
N GLU A 13 -10.69 -10.61 15.55
CA GLU A 13 -9.40 -10.13 16.06
C GLU A 13 -9.44 -8.60 16.23
N GLN A 14 -10.01 -7.92 15.25
CA GLN A 14 -10.19 -6.47 15.25
C GLN A 14 -11.13 -5.99 16.37
N ARG A 15 -12.28 -6.65 16.54
CA ARG A 15 -13.22 -6.35 17.63
C ARG A 15 -12.56 -6.58 18.99
N ARG A 16 -11.90 -7.72 19.17
CA ARG A 16 -11.20 -8.03 20.41
C ARG A 16 -10.19 -6.94 20.78
N PHE A 17 -9.40 -6.48 19.81
CA PHE A 17 -8.44 -5.39 20.05
C PHE A 17 -9.16 -4.15 20.58
N LEU A 18 -10.24 -3.69 19.93
CA LEU A 18 -10.96 -2.49 20.38
C LEU A 18 -11.63 -2.65 21.75
N ASP A 19 -12.19 -3.82 22.04
CA ASP A 19 -12.83 -4.11 23.32
C ASP A 19 -11.81 -4.13 24.47
N GLU A 20 -10.66 -4.73 24.25
CA GLU A 20 -9.58 -4.75 25.25
C GLU A 20 -8.88 -3.39 25.37
N PHE A 21 -8.68 -2.68 24.25
CA PHE A 21 -8.04 -1.37 24.18
C PHE A 21 -8.70 -0.32 25.06
N ILE A 22 -10.03 -0.32 25.12
CA ILE A 22 -10.82 0.67 25.89
C ILE A 22 -10.49 0.58 27.39
N ASN A 23 -10.15 -0.60 27.89
CA ASN A 23 -9.92 -0.88 29.31
C ASN A 23 -8.44 -0.82 29.71
N ARG A 24 -7.54 -0.46 28.79
CA ARG A 24 -6.09 -0.39 29.02
C ARG A 24 -5.58 1.04 28.92
N SER A 25 -4.49 1.32 29.61
CA SER A 25 -3.73 2.58 29.50
C SER A 25 -2.34 2.38 28.90
N ASP A 26 -1.97 1.13 28.61
CA ASP A 26 -0.66 0.75 28.12
C ASP A 26 -0.43 1.26 26.70
N ASN A 27 0.85 1.33 26.29
CA ASN A 27 1.21 1.47 24.89
C ASN A 27 0.76 0.22 24.13
N GLU A 28 0.39 0.38 22.86
CA GLU A 28 -0.08 -0.72 22.01
C GLU A 28 0.77 -0.84 20.74
N LEU A 29 1.05 -2.07 20.32
CA LEU A 29 1.67 -2.38 19.05
C LEU A 29 0.81 -3.39 18.28
N VAL A 30 0.19 -2.94 17.21
CA VAL A 30 -0.63 -3.76 16.31
C VAL A 30 0.24 -4.23 15.15
N ILE A 31 0.57 -5.51 15.12
CA ILE A 31 1.32 -6.16 14.03
C ILE A 31 0.35 -6.94 13.16
N GLY A 32 0.54 -6.93 11.85
CA GLY A 32 -0.29 -7.74 10.96
C GLY A 32 0.16 -7.67 9.51
N PHE A 33 -0.26 -8.65 8.74
CA PHE A 33 0.05 -8.73 7.31
C PHE A 33 -0.52 -7.56 6.50
N PRO A 34 -0.06 -7.35 5.24
CA PRO A 34 -0.68 -6.39 4.34
C PRO A 34 -2.19 -6.65 4.23
N GLY A 35 -3.00 -5.61 4.46
CA GLY A 35 -4.45 -5.73 4.36
C GLY A 35 -5.16 -6.42 5.53
N SER A 36 -4.54 -6.54 6.68
CA SER A 36 -5.19 -6.99 7.94
C SER A 36 -6.01 -5.90 8.63
N GLY A 37 -5.95 -4.64 8.16
CA GLY A 37 -6.73 -3.53 8.71
C GLY A 37 -6.06 -2.76 9.84
N LYS A 38 -4.73 -2.81 9.99
CA LYS A 38 -3.96 -2.06 11.01
C LYS A 38 -4.35 -0.58 11.05
N THR A 39 -4.14 0.14 9.95
CA THR A 39 -4.42 1.58 9.84
C THR A 39 -5.85 1.92 10.28
N MET A 40 -6.82 1.11 9.88
CA MET A 40 -8.21 1.28 10.28
C MET A 40 -8.40 1.12 11.79
N LEU A 41 -7.75 0.13 12.42
CA LEU A 41 -7.81 -0.05 13.88
C LEU A 41 -7.17 1.10 14.64
N LEU A 42 -6.04 1.64 14.15
CA LEU A 42 -5.41 2.82 14.74
C LEU A 42 -6.35 4.03 14.69
N TYR A 43 -7.07 4.18 13.58
CA TYR A 43 -8.07 5.22 13.43
C TYR A 43 -9.24 5.04 14.42
N TYR A 44 -9.79 3.82 14.54
CA TYR A 44 -10.83 3.52 15.52
C TYR A 44 -10.35 3.72 16.98
N ALA A 45 -9.08 3.41 17.26
CA ALA A 45 -8.51 3.68 18.58
C ALA A 45 -8.52 5.20 18.89
N ALA A 46 -8.18 6.05 17.90
CA ALA A 46 -8.29 7.50 18.06
C ALA A 46 -9.73 7.95 18.37
N LEU A 47 -10.72 7.42 17.65
CA LEU A 47 -12.13 7.72 17.88
C LEU A 47 -12.56 7.28 19.28
N LYS A 48 -12.17 6.10 19.73
CA LYS A 48 -12.47 5.60 21.08
C LYS A 48 -11.87 6.45 22.19
N ILE A 49 -10.65 6.92 22.02
CA ILE A 49 -10.03 7.86 22.98
C ILE A 49 -10.86 9.16 23.05
N ARG A 50 -11.32 9.68 21.91
CA ARG A 50 -12.16 10.87 21.85
C ARG A 50 -13.53 10.68 22.50
N GLU A 51 -14.15 9.51 22.29
CA GLU A 51 -15.42 9.17 22.95
C GLU A 51 -15.26 9.15 24.48
N GLN A 52 -14.17 8.58 24.99
CA GLN A 52 -13.90 8.52 26.43
C GLN A 52 -13.46 9.86 27.04
N LYS A 53 -12.68 10.65 26.29
CA LYS A 53 -12.15 11.94 26.71
C LYS A 53 -12.37 12.99 25.62
N PRO A 54 -13.53 13.68 25.61
CA PRO A 54 -13.74 14.82 24.72
C PRO A 54 -12.64 15.87 24.91
N GLY A 55 -12.03 16.33 23.81
CA GLY A 55 -10.90 17.27 23.87
C GLY A 55 -9.53 16.62 24.11
N ALA A 56 -9.41 15.28 24.11
CA ALA A 56 -8.12 14.61 24.14
C ALA A 56 -7.21 15.12 23.02
N LYS A 57 -5.97 15.48 23.36
CA LYS A 57 -4.94 15.89 22.40
C LYS A 57 -4.34 14.67 21.74
N ILE A 58 -4.79 14.37 20.52
CA ILE A 58 -4.31 13.23 19.71
C ILE A 58 -3.46 13.76 18.57
N LEU A 59 -2.36 13.08 18.29
CA LEU A 59 -1.46 13.35 17.17
C LEU A 59 -1.23 12.07 16.37
N PHE A 60 -1.39 12.13 15.04
CA PHE A 60 -0.86 11.09 14.15
C PHE A 60 0.53 11.51 13.65
N VAL A 61 1.48 10.58 13.71
CA VAL A 61 2.83 10.76 13.15
C VAL A 61 3.05 9.68 12.10
N GLU A 62 3.23 10.10 10.86
CA GLU A 62 3.24 9.22 9.70
C GLU A 62 4.55 9.31 8.92
N PHE A 63 4.85 8.29 8.12
CA PHE A 63 6.05 8.27 7.29
C PHE A 63 5.84 8.98 5.95
N THR A 64 4.69 8.81 5.30
CA THR A 64 4.42 9.31 3.95
C THR A 64 3.32 10.38 3.90
N HIS A 65 3.49 11.37 3.01
CA HIS A 65 2.44 12.36 2.74
C HIS A 65 1.15 11.74 2.19
N ALA A 66 1.26 10.64 1.45
CA ALA A 66 0.08 9.95 0.92
C ALA A 66 -0.81 9.38 2.04
N LEU A 67 -0.20 8.83 3.09
CA LEU A 67 -0.90 8.33 4.27
C LEU A 67 -1.51 9.48 5.08
N ILE A 68 -0.79 10.59 5.22
CA ILE A 68 -1.33 11.82 5.84
C ILE A 68 -2.59 12.26 5.11
N ASN A 69 -2.53 12.44 3.80
CA ASN A 69 -3.68 12.86 2.99
C ASN A 69 -4.89 11.92 3.16
N MET A 70 -4.64 10.61 3.25
CA MET A 70 -5.70 9.61 3.46
C MET A 70 -6.35 9.76 4.83
N ILE A 71 -5.56 9.89 5.91
CA ILE A 71 -6.06 10.04 7.28
C ILE A 71 -6.80 11.38 7.43
N GLU A 72 -6.25 12.48 6.91
CA GLU A 72 -6.89 13.79 6.94
C GLU A 72 -8.24 13.79 6.22
N ALA A 73 -8.32 13.15 5.03
CA ALA A 73 -9.57 13.02 4.29
C ALA A 73 -10.63 12.24 5.10
N ALA A 74 -10.24 11.19 5.83
CA ALA A 74 -11.15 10.44 6.69
C ALA A 74 -11.63 11.27 7.90
N LEU A 75 -10.72 12.01 8.54
CA LEU A 75 -11.05 12.89 9.66
C LEU A 75 -12.03 13.99 9.22
N GLN A 76 -11.82 14.59 8.05
CA GLN A 76 -12.71 15.59 7.47
C GLN A 76 -14.11 15.04 7.18
N GLN A 77 -14.22 13.84 6.60
CA GLN A 77 -15.50 13.19 6.34
C GLN A 77 -16.32 12.95 7.62
N MET A 78 -15.65 12.80 8.77
CA MET A 78 -16.29 12.66 10.08
C MET A 78 -16.40 13.97 10.84
N HIS A 79 -16.11 15.12 10.21
CA HIS A 79 -16.10 16.44 10.83
C HIS A 79 -15.17 16.56 12.05
N ILE A 80 -14.04 15.82 12.03
CA ILE A 80 -13.01 15.87 13.07
C ILE A 80 -11.84 16.72 12.56
N ASN A 81 -11.73 17.96 13.05
CA ASN A 81 -10.76 18.94 12.54
C ASN A 81 -9.65 19.26 13.53
N ASP A 82 -9.64 18.65 14.71
CA ASP A 82 -8.74 18.97 15.82
C ASP A 82 -7.71 17.86 16.10
N ILE A 83 -7.72 16.78 15.34
CA ILE A 83 -6.65 15.78 15.31
C ILE A 83 -5.63 16.20 14.24
N LYS A 84 -4.41 16.49 14.66
CA LYS A 84 -3.31 16.85 13.76
C LYS A 84 -2.64 15.60 13.22
N VAL A 85 -2.27 15.62 11.93
CA VAL A 85 -1.49 14.57 11.27
C VAL A 85 -0.22 15.21 10.75
N VAL A 86 0.96 14.63 11.03
CA VAL A 86 2.26 15.20 10.64
C VAL A 86 3.22 14.09 10.17
N THR A 87 4.25 14.48 9.41
CA THR A 87 5.36 13.58 9.12
C THR A 87 6.28 13.41 10.34
N GLN A 88 7.03 12.31 10.41
CA GLN A 88 8.09 12.15 11.41
C GLN A 88 9.10 13.30 11.37
N TYR A 89 9.35 13.87 10.20
CA TYR A 89 10.28 14.99 10.02
C TYR A 89 9.77 16.29 10.63
N GLU A 90 8.46 16.56 10.50
CA GLU A 90 7.82 17.72 11.13
C GLU A 90 7.76 17.55 12.64
N PHE A 91 7.41 16.34 13.10
CA PHE A 91 7.39 16.02 14.52
C PHE A 91 8.77 16.23 15.17
N GLU A 92 9.86 15.81 14.50
CA GLU A 92 11.22 16.00 15.00
C GLU A 92 11.71 17.46 14.94
N LYS A 93 11.26 18.28 13.99
CA LYS A 93 11.55 19.73 14.01
C LYS A 93 11.04 20.37 15.33
N GLU A 94 9.94 19.87 15.86
CA GLU A 94 9.33 20.33 17.10
C GLU A 94 9.83 19.58 18.35
N ARG A 95 10.96 18.85 18.30
CA ARG A 95 11.45 18.01 19.43
C ARG A 95 11.66 18.77 20.74
N LYS A 96 11.90 20.09 20.69
CA LYS A 96 12.03 20.96 21.87
C LYS A 96 10.70 21.50 22.39
N SER A 97 9.60 21.21 21.72
CA SER A 97 8.26 21.62 22.14
C SER A 97 7.90 20.98 23.47
N LYS A 98 7.28 21.77 24.36
CA LYS A 98 6.75 21.31 25.65
C LYS A 98 5.33 20.75 25.53
N ILE A 99 4.77 20.69 24.32
CA ILE A 99 3.42 20.16 24.08
C ILE A 99 3.40 18.68 24.44
N LYS A 100 2.45 18.32 25.31
CA LYS A 100 2.14 16.94 25.67
C LYS A 100 0.85 16.51 24.97
N TYR A 101 0.80 15.26 24.57
CA TYR A 101 -0.35 14.62 23.94
C TYR A 101 -0.94 13.57 24.87
N ASP A 102 -2.25 13.43 24.85
CA ASP A 102 -2.91 12.32 25.53
C ASP A 102 -2.60 11.01 24.82
N CYS A 103 -2.53 11.06 23.49
CA CYS A 103 -2.12 9.92 22.68
C CYS A 103 -1.33 10.36 21.43
N ILE A 104 -0.26 9.62 21.10
CA ILE A 104 0.38 9.68 19.79
C ILE A 104 0.14 8.34 19.08
N ILE A 105 -0.30 8.41 17.84
CA ILE A 105 -0.58 7.25 16.98
C ILE A 105 0.39 7.27 15.81
N CYS A 106 0.95 6.12 15.45
CA CYS A 106 1.88 6.00 14.34
C CYS A 106 1.63 4.69 13.58
N ASP A 107 1.37 4.77 12.29
CA ASP A 107 1.36 3.60 11.41
C ASP A 107 2.72 3.41 10.74
N GLU A 108 2.96 2.24 10.16
CA GLU A 108 4.22 1.85 9.49
C GLU A 108 5.46 2.09 10.37
N VAL A 109 5.33 1.79 11.68
CA VAL A 109 6.38 2.07 12.70
C VAL A 109 7.75 1.46 12.38
N GLN A 110 7.82 0.39 11.59
CA GLN A 110 9.08 -0.23 11.14
C GLN A 110 9.94 0.69 10.25
N ASP A 111 9.38 1.77 9.69
CA ASP A 111 10.14 2.76 8.92
C ASP A 111 10.52 4.00 9.75
N MET A 112 10.09 4.08 11.01
CA MET A 112 10.45 5.18 11.91
C MET A 112 11.84 5.02 12.47
N LEU A 113 12.42 6.13 12.91
CA LEU A 113 13.72 6.13 13.59
C LEU A 113 13.56 5.96 15.11
N PRO A 114 14.50 5.28 15.80
CA PRO A 114 14.47 5.14 17.26
C PRO A 114 14.33 6.47 17.99
N LYS A 115 15.04 7.53 17.55
CA LYS A 115 14.93 8.88 18.14
C LYS A 115 13.53 9.47 18.05
N VAL A 116 12.76 9.15 17.00
CA VAL A 116 11.37 9.61 16.85
C VAL A 116 10.49 8.95 17.89
N LEU A 117 10.65 7.63 18.10
CA LEU A 117 9.93 6.89 19.15
C LEU A 117 10.29 7.38 20.55
N GLU A 118 11.57 7.65 20.81
CA GLU A 118 12.01 8.25 22.09
C GLU A 118 11.34 9.62 22.32
N ASN A 119 11.23 10.43 21.27
CA ASN A 119 10.57 11.73 21.37
C ASN A 119 9.06 11.56 21.58
N MET A 120 8.42 10.57 20.94
CA MET A 120 7.01 10.23 21.21
C MET A 120 6.82 9.82 22.68
N ALA A 121 7.70 8.96 23.22
CA ALA A 121 7.66 8.52 24.63
C ALA A 121 7.76 9.69 25.62
N LYS A 122 8.54 10.71 25.28
CA LYS A 122 8.70 11.91 26.11
C LYS A 122 7.48 12.84 26.04
N ARG A 123 6.66 12.78 24.97
CA ARG A 123 5.59 13.75 24.67
C ARG A 123 4.19 13.18 24.71
N ALA A 124 4.01 11.86 24.88
CA ALA A 124 2.71 11.23 24.97
C ALA A 124 2.49 10.53 26.30
N ASN A 125 1.24 10.50 26.76
CA ASN A 125 0.82 9.67 27.89
C ASN A 125 0.61 8.21 27.44
N ARG A 126 0.17 8.01 26.17
CA ARG A 126 -0.05 6.71 25.55
C ARG A 126 0.40 6.74 24.10
N ILE A 127 0.99 5.63 23.60
CA ILE A 127 1.43 5.48 22.22
C ILE A 127 0.76 4.26 21.63
N ILE A 128 0.24 4.39 20.41
CA ILE A 128 -0.41 3.32 19.66
C ILE A 128 0.30 3.20 18.32
N LEU A 129 0.85 2.04 18.04
CA LEU A 129 1.66 1.78 16.88
C LEU A 129 1.03 0.71 15.99
N GLY A 130 1.14 0.90 14.69
CA GLY A 130 0.85 -0.11 13.67
C GLY A 130 2.10 -0.45 12.85
N GLY A 131 2.29 -1.70 12.51
CA GLY A 131 3.43 -2.07 11.68
C GLY A 131 3.37 -3.48 11.10
N ASP A 132 4.24 -3.69 10.12
CA ASP A 132 4.53 -5.00 9.53
C ASP A 132 6.04 -5.09 9.29
N PRO A 133 6.79 -5.83 10.12
CA PRO A 133 8.24 -5.97 9.97
C PRO A 133 8.65 -6.49 8.58
N ASN A 134 7.78 -7.28 7.92
CA ASN A 134 8.05 -7.81 6.58
C ASN A 134 7.95 -6.73 5.48
N GLN A 135 7.27 -5.62 5.75
CA GLN A 135 7.17 -4.46 4.85
C GLN A 135 8.17 -3.35 5.17
N GLN A 136 9.20 -3.61 5.95
CA GLN A 136 10.30 -2.66 6.16
C GLN A 136 11.12 -2.55 4.88
N ILE A 137 10.90 -1.48 4.12
CA ILE A 137 11.59 -1.22 2.84
C ILE A 137 12.78 -0.29 3.00
N TYR A 138 12.91 0.35 4.15
CA TYR A 138 14.01 1.23 4.48
C TYR A 138 14.82 0.64 5.64
N GLU A 139 16.02 0.17 5.36
CA GLU A 139 16.99 -0.16 6.41
C GLU A 139 17.55 1.12 7.06
N ARG A 140 17.57 2.20 6.30
CA ARG A 140 17.97 3.54 6.73
C ARG A 140 16.99 4.56 6.20
N ASP A 141 16.67 5.53 7.05
CA ASP A 141 15.82 6.65 6.66
C ASP A 141 16.38 7.37 5.41
N PRO A 142 15.55 7.65 4.40
CA PRO A 142 16.02 8.27 3.16
C PRO A 142 16.66 9.65 3.34
N LYS A 143 16.20 10.42 4.34
CA LYS A 143 16.65 11.79 4.59
C LYS A 143 17.82 11.85 5.57
N TRP A 144 17.70 11.20 6.73
CA TRP A 144 18.69 11.28 7.79
C TRP A 144 19.76 10.20 7.73
N LYS A 145 19.57 9.17 6.89
CA LYS A 145 20.50 8.04 6.69
C LYS A 145 20.79 7.23 7.96
N GLU A 146 19.96 7.39 8.98
CA GLU A 146 20.02 6.63 10.23
C GLU A 146 19.24 5.31 10.11
N PRO A 147 19.60 4.26 10.87
CA PRO A 147 18.86 2.99 10.88
C PRO A 147 17.42 3.20 11.35
N THR A 148 16.48 2.51 10.73
CA THR A 148 15.08 2.46 11.14
C THR A 148 14.86 1.43 12.26
N CYS A 149 13.70 1.52 12.94
CA CYS A 149 13.38 0.66 14.08
C CYS A 149 13.18 -0.80 13.69
N THR A 150 13.68 -1.72 14.49
CA THR A 150 13.26 -3.11 14.49
C THR A 150 12.10 -3.32 15.46
N GLU A 151 11.36 -4.45 15.34
CA GLU A 151 10.33 -4.82 16.32
C GLU A 151 10.92 -4.90 17.74
N ARG A 152 12.14 -5.38 17.87
CA ARG A 152 12.85 -5.46 19.15
C ARG A 152 13.09 -4.08 19.76
N ASP A 153 13.56 -3.11 18.98
CA ASP A 153 13.78 -1.74 19.45
C ASP A 153 12.48 -1.12 19.98
N ILE A 154 11.37 -1.36 19.29
CA ILE A 154 10.05 -0.86 19.68
C ILE A 154 9.62 -1.46 21.02
N ILE A 155 9.76 -2.78 21.17
CA ILE A 155 9.38 -3.52 22.40
C ILE A 155 10.25 -3.08 23.58
N GLU A 156 11.57 -2.99 23.40
CA GLU A 156 12.50 -2.60 24.45
C GLU A 156 12.31 -1.14 24.91
N LEU A 157 11.92 -0.25 23.98
CA LEU A 157 11.74 1.18 24.30
C LEU A 157 10.39 1.49 24.94
N LEU A 158 9.32 0.90 24.45
CA LEU A 158 7.95 1.31 24.78
C LEU A 158 7.17 0.30 25.60
N HIS A 159 7.66 -0.92 25.73
CA HIS A 159 7.00 -2.05 26.43
C HIS A 159 5.50 -2.18 26.09
N PRO A 160 5.13 -2.20 24.78
CA PRO A 160 3.73 -2.17 24.38
C PRO A 160 3.06 -3.54 24.60
N VAL A 161 1.75 -3.50 24.77
CA VAL A 161 0.94 -4.71 24.57
C VAL A 161 0.92 -5.01 23.07
N VAL A 162 1.32 -6.22 22.68
CA VAL A 162 1.42 -6.63 21.29
C VAL A 162 0.17 -7.38 20.86
N THR A 163 -0.53 -6.84 19.85
CA THR A 163 -1.66 -7.52 19.20
C THR A 163 -1.27 -7.94 17.79
N ARG A 164 -1.53 -9.21 17.42
CA ARG A 164 -1.25 -9.73 16.08
C ARG A 164 -2.55 -9.98 15.32
N LEU A 165 -2.64 -9.44 14.09
CA LEU A 165 -3.75 -9.61 13.17
C LEU A 165 -3.36 -10.58 12.07
N ASN A 166 -3.98 -11.74 12.07
CA ASN A 166 -3.68 -12.81 11.12
C ASN A 166 -4.72 -12.91 9.99
N ILE A 167 -5.88 -12.23 10.13
CA ILE A 167 -6.90 -12.22 9.08
C ILE A 167 -6.59 -11.15 8.05
N VAL A 168 -6.46 -11.57 6.79
CA VAL A 168 -6.14 -10.71 5.65
C VAL A 168 -7.42 -10.43 4.86
N HIS A 169 -7.87 -9.17 4.87
CA HIS A 169 -9.11 -8.75 4.21
C HIS A 169 -8.89 -8.23 2.79
N ARG A 170 -7.72 -7.68 2.52
CA ARG A 170 -7.40 -7.05 1.24
C ARG A 170 -7.04 -8.07 0.17
N LEU A 171 -6.12 -8.97 0.46
CA LEU A 171 -5.49 -9.82 -0.54
C LEU A 171 -6.36 -11.03 -0.88
N SER A 172 -6.46 -11.36 -2.17
CA SER A 172 -6.95 -12.67 -2.59
C SER A 172 -5.92 -13.75 -2.26
N ARG A 173 -6.37 -15.01 -2.21
CA ARG A 173 -5.48 -16.14 -1.95
C ARG A 173 -4.33 -16.20 -2.98
N PHE A 174 -4.61 -15.92 -4.26
CA PHE A 174 -3.57 -15.91 -5.30
C PHE A 174 -2.50 -14.83 -5.05
N VAL A 175 -2.89 -13.64 -4.56
CA VAL A 175 -1.92 -12.61 -4.20
C VAL A 175 -1.12 -13.00 -2.97
N MET A 176 -1.73 -13.68 -1.99
CA MET A 176 -0.99 -14.21 -0.82
C MET A 176 0.02 -15.31 -1.22
N GLU A 177 -0.38 -16.23 -2.10
CA GLU A 177 0.51 -17.26 -2.66
C GLU A 177 1.67 -16.61 -3.42
N ALA A 178 1.39 -15.63 -4.29
CA ALA A 178 2.42 -14.89 -5.00
C ALA A 178 3.37 -14.13 -4.07
N ALA A 179 2.83 -13.49 -3.01
CA ALA A 179 3.64 -12.84 -1.98
C ALA A 179 4.55 -13.83 -1.24
N ASN A 180 4.04 -15.02 -0.92
CA ASN A 180 4.82 -16.09 -0.29
C ASN A 180 5.90 -16.65 -1.24
N ASP A 181 5.61 -16.80 -2.54
CA ASP A 181 6.59 -17.24 -3.53
C ASP A 181 7.73 -16.21 -3.69
N VAL A 182 7.40 -14.91 -3.62
CA VAL A 182 8.41 -13.84 -3.65
C VAL A 182 9.21 -13.78 -2.36
N MET A 183 8.57 -13.91 -1.19
CA MET A 183 9.15 -13.72 0.14
C MET A 183 8.65 -14.80 1.13
N PRO A 184 9.15 -16.05 1.03
CA PRO A 184 8.71 -17.15 1.88
C PRO A 184 8.88 -16.89 3.38
N GLU A 185 9.91 -16.14 3.76
CA GLU A 185 10.21 -15.76 5.14
C GLU A 185 9.11 -14.93 5.83
N MET A 186 8.19 -14.36 5.05
CA MET A 186 7.00 -13.66 5.55
C MET A 186 5.99 -14.57 6.23
N ASN A 187 6.01 -15.86 5.93
CA ASN A 187 5.11 -16.90 6.48
C ASN A 187 3.61 -16.61 6.28
N ILE A 188 3.25 -15.74 5.32
CA ILE A 188 1.87 -15.29 5.14
C ILE A 188 0.88 -16.43 4.85
N MET A 189 1.35 -17.52 4.23
CA MET A 189 0.51 -18.70 3.95
C MET A 189 0.36 -19.63 5.13
N GLN A 190 1.23 -19.56 6.13
CA GLN A 190 1.22 -20.39 7.32
C GLN A 190 0.46 -19.74 8.47
N GLU A 191 0.66 -18.44 8.67
CA GLU A 191 0.11 -17.67 9.78
C GLU A 191 -1.09 -16.82 9.37
N GLY A 192 -1.12 -16.33 8.11
CA GLY A 192 -2.21 -15.52 7.57
C GLY A 192 -3.41 -16.36 7.15
N ARG A 193 -4.61 -15.77 7.29
CA ARG A 193 -5.88 -16.36 6.87
C ARG A 193 -6.62 -15.38 5.97
N VAL A 194 -7.00 -15.80 4.77
CA VAL A 194 -7.85 -14.99 3.89
C VAL A 194 -9.23 -14.84 4.55
N SER A 195 -9.76 -13.62 4.60
CA SER A 195 -11.11 -13.38 5.03
C SER A 195 -12.11 -14.16 4.16
N MET A 196 -13.09 -14.82 4.78
CA MET A 196 -14.14 -15.57 4.06
C MET A 196 -15.00 -14.69 3.14
N MET A 197 -15.06 -13.38 3.41
CA MET A 197 -15.79 -12.41 2.58
C MET A 197 -15.01 -12.01 1.33
N LYS A 198 -13.73 -12.40 1.21
CA LYS A 198 -12.86 -11.98 0.11
C LYS A 198 -13.07 -12.84 -1.13
N LYS A 199 -13.38 -12.18 -2.26
CA LYS A 199 -13.41 -12.87 -3.57
C LYS A 199 -12.00 -13.31 -3.95
N ASN A 200 -11.90 -14.55 -4.42
CA ASN A 200 -10.63 -15.11 -4.86
C ASN A 200 -10.39 -14.79 -6.34
N ILE A 201 -9.73 -13.65 -6.61
CA ILE A 201 -9.46 -13.14 -7.95
C ILE A 201 -8.02 -13.50 -8.33
N MET A 202 -7.83 -14.12 -9.49
CA MET A 202 -6.52 -14.48 -10.03
C MET A 202 -5.76 -13.23 -10.50
N ILE A 203 -4.43 -13.28 -10.37
CA ILE A 203 -3.54 -12.28 -10.95
C ILE A 203 -3.55 -12.44 -12.47
N ARG A 204 -3.65 -11.33 -13.20
CA ARG A 204 -3.57 -11.29 -14.66
C ARG A 204 -2.17 -10.89 -15.10
N LEU A 205 -1.54 -11.68 -15.94
CA LEU A 205 -0.20 -11.42 -16.49
C LEU A 205 -0.31 -11.12 -17.98
N TRP A 206 0.05 -9.88 -18.37
CA TRP A 206 -0.03 -9.42 -19.75
C TRP A 206 1.35 -9.31 -20.38
N LYS A 207 1.51 -9.92 -21.56
CA LYS A 207 2.69 -9.78 -22.40
C LYS A 207 2.39 -8.81 -23.54
N ALA A 208 3.24 -7.81 -23.71
CA ALA A 208 3.16 -6.82 -24.78
C ALA A 208 4.39 -6.93 -25.71
N LYS A 209 4.24 -6.50 -26.95
CA LYS A 209 5.34 -6.38 -27.93
C LYS A 209 6.40 -5.36 -27.51
N ASN A 210 5.95 -4.26 -26.95
CA ASN A 210 6.79 -3.16 -26.49
C ASN A 210 6.06 -2.34 -25.41
N GLN A 211 6.79 -1.43 -24.78
CA GLN A 211 6.23 -0.59 -23.71
C GLN A 211 5.11 0.34 -24.18
N GLN A 212 5.07 0.77 -25.46
CA GLN A 212 3.98 1.61 -25.95
C GLN A 212 2.66 0.83 -25.99
N GLN A 213 2.67 -0.39 -26.55
CA GLN A 213 1.49 -1.27 -26.53
C GLN A 213 1.05 -1.61 -25.11
N GLU A 214 2.02 -1.83 -24.21
CA GLU A 214 1.76 -2.09 -22.79
C GLU A 214 0.98 -0.94 -22.14
N VAL A 215 1.44 0.31 -22.33
CA VAL A 215 0.78 1.50 -21.81
C VAL A 215 -0.60 1.71 -22.44
N SER A 216 -0.72 1.55 -23.77
CA SER A 216 -2.01 1.70 -24.48
C SER A 216 -3.06 0.73 -23.94
N ALA A 217 -2.69 -0.55 -23.74
CA ALA A 217 -3.61 -1.55 -23.20
C ALA A 217 -4.02 -1.25 -21.74
N ILE A 218 -3.06 -0.84 -20.91
CA ILE A 218 -3.32 -0.43 -19.51
C ILE A 218 -4.23 0.78 -19.46
N MET A 219 -3.94 1.83 -20.23
CA MET A 219 -4.75 3.06 -20.24
C MET A 219 -6.18 2.80 -20.71
N LYS A 220 -6.38 1.90 -21.69
CA LYS A 220 -7.71 1.47 -22.13
C LYS A 220 -8.48 0.79 -20.99
N GLU A 221 -7.90 -0.25 -20.40
CA GLU A 221 -8.52 -1.03 -19.30
C GLU A 221 -8.75 -0.16 -18.05
N ALA A 222 -7.81 0.73 -17.71
CA ALA A 222 -7.92 1.62 -16.58
C ALA A 222 -9.06 2.65 -16.75
N LYS A 223 -9.21 3.23 -17.95
CA LYS A 223 -10.32 4.15 -18.29
C LYS A 223 -11.69 3.45 -18.22
N GLU A 224 -11.77 2.21 -18.68
CA GLU A 224 -13.00 1.40 -18.57
C GLU A 224 -13.34 1.12 -17.10
N THR A 225 -12.32 0.83 -16.29
CA THR A 225 -12.50 0.58 -14.86
C THR A 225 -12.95 1.81 -14.09
N LEU A 226 -12.45 3.01 -14.41
CA LEU A 226 -12.87 4.26 -13.77
C LEU A 226 -14.38 4.55 -13.87
N ARG A 227 -15.09 3.91 -14.80
CA ARG A 227 -16.56 3.99 -14.89
C ARG A 227 -17.26 3.16 -13.81
N LEU A 228 -16.55 2.23 -13.19
CA LEU A 228 -17.09 1.26 -12.24
C LEU A 228 -16.58 1.49 -10.81
N THR A 229 -15.40 2.10 -10.65
CA THR A 229 -14.77 2.39 -9.37
C THR A 229 -13.85 3.61 -9.47
N ASP A 230 -13.73 4.36 -8.38
CA ASP A 230 -12.86 5.55 -8.29
C ASP A 230 -11.42 5.20 -7.86
N SER A 231 -11.12 3.92 -7.63
CA SER A 231 -9.86 3.50 -7.00
C SER A 231 -9.03 2.62 -7.93
N VAL A 232 -8.42 3.27 -8.94
CA VAL A 232 -7.52 2.63 -9.91
C VAL A 232 -6.12 3.21 -9.77
N ALA A 233 -5.10 2.36 -9.63
CA ALA A 233 -3.72 2.77 -9.54
C ALA A 233 -2.80 2.07 -10.55
N ILE A 234 -1.83 2.82 -11.04
CA ILE A 234 -0.68 2.34 -11.81
C ILE A 234 0.55 2.57 -10.95
N LEU A 235 1.18 1.48 -10.53
CA LEU A 235 2.31 1.52 -9.62
C LEU A 235 3.59 1.14 -10.34
N LEU A 236 4.64 1.90 -10.15
CA LEU A 236 5.92 1.79 -10.84
C LEU A 236 7.11 1.74 -9.87
N PRO A 237 8.22 1.11 -10.25
CA PRO A 237 9.34 0.93 -9.32
C PRO A 237 10.12 2.21 -9.03
N SER A 238 10.06 3.22 -9.90
CA SER A 238 10.87 4.44 -9.76
C SER A 238 10.27 5.66 -10.46
N HIS A 239 10.75 6.85 -10.10
CA HIS A 239 10.35 8.11 -10.74
C HIS A 239 10.67 8.17 -12.25
N SER A 240 11.79 7.59 -12.68
CA SER A 240 12.11 7.49 -14.12
C SER A 240 11.11 6.63 -14.90
N LYS A 241 10.47 5.66 -14.23
CA LYS A 241 9.38 4.87 -14.83
C LYS A 241 8.05 5.62 -14.80
N ILE A 242 7.81 6.49 -13.81
CA ILE A 242 6.67 7.42 -13.80
C ILE A 242 6.67 8.31 -15.04
N THR A 243 7.78 9.02 -15.28
CA THR A 243 7.90 9.91 -16.47
C THR A 243 7.81 9.12 -17.76
N SER A 244 8.49 7.96 -17.85
CA SER A 244 8.41 7.10 -19.04
C SER A 244 7.00 6.59 -19.32
N PHE A 245 6.20 6.30 -18.29
CA PHE A 245 4.80 5.89 -18.45
C PHE A 245 3.95 7.08 -18.93
N ALA A 246 4.11 8.26 -18.32
CA ALA A 246 3.40 9.48 -18.69
C ALA A 246 3.68 9.87 -20.14
N ASP A 247 4.95 9.85 -20.59
CA ASP A 247 5.33 10.16 -21.97
C ASP A 247 4.62 9.24 -22.97
N LYS A 248 4.52 7.94 -22.65
CA LYS A 248 3.82 6.98 -23.51
C LYS A 248 2.30 7.16 -23.46
N ALA A 249 1.74 7.61 -22.33
CA ALA A 249 0.32 7.95 -22.25
C ALA A 249 -0.03 9.21 -23.05
N PHE A 250 0.85 10.23 -23.09
CA PHE A 250 0.71 11.37 -24.00
C PHE A 250 0.75 10.92 -25.46
N SER A 251 1.73 10.11 -25.84
CA SER A 251 1.84 9.57 -27.19
C SER A 251 0.60 8.74 -27.59
N ASP A 252 0.08 7.91 -26.69
CA ASP A 252 -1.15 7.11 -26.90
C ASP A 252 -2.39 8.02 -27.13
N ALA A 253 -2.43 9.17 -26.46
CA ALA A 253 -3.48 10.16 -26.63
C ALA A 253 -3.27 11.09 -27.85
N GLY A 254 -2.21 10.89 -28.64
CA GLY A 254 -1.85 11.78 -29.76
C GLY A 254 -1.46 13.20 -29.32
N LYS A 255 -0.88 13.32 -28.13
CA LYS A 255 -0.43 14.58 -27.54
C LYS A 255 1.09 14.66 -27.54
N GLU A 256 1.63 15.88 -27.51
CA GLU A 256 3.05 16.11 -27.27
C GLU A 256 3.40 15.65 -25.86
N CYS A 257 4.62 15.12 -25.69
CA CYS A 257 5.12 14.76 -24.36
C CYS A 257 5.32 16.01 -23.50
N TRP A 258 5.13 15.83 -22.19
CA TRP A 258 5.38 16.91 -21.23
C TRP A 258 6.85 17.35 -21.30
N LYS A 259 7.07 18.67 -21.37
CA LYS A 259 8.40 19.26 -21.25
C LYS A 259 8.77 19.32 -19.78
N TRP A 260 9.72 18.53 -19.37
CA TRP A 260 10.13 18.41 -17.98
C TRP A 260 10.46 19.77 -17.38
N THR A 261 9.71 20.15 -16.36
CA THR A 261 9.92 21.34 -15.55
C THR A 261 10.48 20.94 -14.19
N TYR A 262 11.16 21.86 -13.53
CA TYR A 262 11.81 21.63 -12.25
C TYR A 262 11.34 22.68 -11.25
N ASP A 263 11.19 22.25 -9.98
CA ASP A 263 10.87 23.15 -8.88
C ASP A 263 12.09 24.01 -8.48
N GLU A 264 11.90 24.91 -7.51
CA GLU A 264 12.97 25.79 -6.98
C GLU A 264 14.15 25.04 -6.34
N HIS A 265 13.97 23.75 -6.05
CA HIS A 265 14.99 22.87 -5.47
C HIS A 265 15.66 21.96 -6.52
N GLY A 266 15.30 22.09 -7.79
CA GLY A 266 15.84 21.29 -8.89
C GLY A 266 15.24 19.87 -8.99
N ASN A 267 14.13 19.60 -8.32
CA ASN A 267 13.39 18.37 -8.50
C ASN A 267 12.36 18.48 -9.62
N LEU A 268 11.99 17.37 -10.26
CA LEU A 268 10.91 17.37 -11.25
C LEU A 268 9.61 17.89 -10.64
N ASP A 269 9.00 18.88 -11.31
CA ASP A 269 7.73 19.46 -10.90
C ASP A 269 6.55 18.61 -11.38
N TYR A 270 6.16 17.66 -10.56
CA TYR A 270 5.04 16.76 -10.86
C TYR A 270 3.67 17.44 -10.79
N ASN A 271 3.53 18.61 -10.13
CA ASN A 271 2.29 19.38 -10.22
C ASN A 271 2.09 19.93 -11.63
N ASN A 272 3.15 20.50 -12.23
CA ASN A 272 3.11 20.94 -13.61
C ASN A 272 2.80 19.79 -14.59
N MET A 273 3.37 18.60 -14.35
CA MET A 273 3.02 17.40 -15.11
C MET A 273 1.53 17.03 -14.97
N ASN A 274 0.98 17.10 -13.76
CA ASN A 274 -0.43 16.81 -13.49
C ASN A 274 -1.36 17.81 -14.20
N ASP A 275 -1.03 19.09 -14.13
CA ASP A 275 -1.79 20.16 -14.83
C ASP A 275 -1.77 19.95 -16.35
N TYR A 276 -0.63 19.52 -16.89
CA TYR A 276 -0.52 19.21 -18.32
C TYR A 276 -1.30 17.96 -18.73
N LEU A 277 -1.29 16.91 -17.90
CA LEU A 277 -2.13 15.71 -18.10
C LEU A 277 -3.62 16.07 -18.11
N GLU A 278 -4.06 16.91 -17.18
CA GLU A 278 -5.45 17.37 -17.11
C GLU A 278 -5.82 18.23 -18.34
N ALA A 279 -4.96 19.17 -18.72
CA ALA A 279 -5.15 20.00 -19.91
C ALA A 279 -5.23 19.18 -21.21
N CYS A 280 -4.51 18.06 -21.29
CA CYS A 280 -4.57 17.11 -22.40
C CYS A 280 -5.79 16.16 -22.34
N GLY A 281 -6.60 16.21 -21.28
CA GLY A 281 -7.75 15.32 -21.07
C GLY A 281 -7.36 13.86 -20.77
N ILE A 282 -6.14 13.64 -20.28
CA ILE A 282 -5.64 12.31 -19.87
C ILE A 282 -6.00 12.11 -18.41
N PRO A 283 -6.86 11.14 -18.04
CA PRO A 283 -7.32 10.95 -16.67
C PRO A 283 -6.26 10.25 -15.81
N LEU A 284 -5.06 10.78 -15.77
CA LEU A 284 -3.92 10.27 -15.05
C LEU A 284 -3.38 11.35 -14.12
N ARG A 285 -3.06 11.02 -12.89
CA ARG A 285 -2.51 11.96 -11.89
C ARG A 285 -1.40 11.28 -11.09
N TYR A 286 -0.23 11.88 -11.09
CA TYR A 286 0.84 11.47 -10.18
C TYR A 286 0.52 11.95 -8.75
N VAL A 287 0.66 11.03 -7.79
CA VAL A 287 0.55 11.33 -6.36
C VAL A 287 1.77 10.75 -5.65
N GLY A 288 2.50 11.59 -4.93
CA GLY A 288 3.68 11.17 -4.16
C GLY A 288 4.67 12.31 -3.92
N ASN A 289 5.57 12.15 -2.98
CA ASN A 289 6.61 13.14 -2.61
C ASN A 289 6.09 14.56 -2.35
N GLY A 290 4.87 14.70 -1.82
CA GLY A 290 4.25 16.00 -1.60
C GLY A 290 3.55 16.60 -2.84
N PHE A 291 3.59 15.91 -3.98
CA PHE A 291 2.89 16.32 -5.20
C PHE A 291 1.57 15.57 -5.36
N GLY A 292 0.57 16.25 -5.92
CA GLY A 292 -0.77 15.72 -6.15
C GLY A 292 -1.52 15.38 -4.85
N ASN A 293 -2.79 15.09 -4.98
CA ASN A 293 -3.64 14.61 -3.89
C ASN A 293 -4.69 13.62 -4.42
N PHE A 294 -5.33 12.88 -3.52
CA PHE A 294 -6.40 11.94 -3.86
C PHE A 294 -7.76 12.62 -4.05
N LEU A 295 -7.89 13.87 -3.58
CA LEU A 295 -9.12 14.63 -3.73
C LEU A 295 -9.18 15.17 -5.15
N SER A 296 -10.16 14.72 -5.90
CA SER A 296 -10.44 15.19 -7.27
C SER A 296 -11.93 15.19 -7.49
N ASP A 297 -12.43 16.24 -8.12
CA ASP A 297 -13.84 16.35 -8.52
C ASP A 297 -14.17 15.41 -9.70
N LYS A 298 -13.14 14.85 -10.33
CA LYS A 298 -13.27 13.91 -11.44
C LYS A 298 -12.55 12.61 -11.14
N PRO A 299 -13.09 11.45 -11.56
CA PRO A 299 -12.38 10.18 -11.46
C PRO A 299 -11.05 10.23 -12.21
N VAL A 300 -9.96 9.87 -11.53
CA VAL A 300 -8.61 9.84 -12.09
C VAL A 300 -7.89 8.54 -11.76
N ILE A 301 -7.02 8.11 -12.66
CA ILE A 301 -6.11 6.99 -12.46
C ILE A 301 -4.92 7.52 -11.66
N THR A 302 -4.68 6.95 -10.49
CA THR A 302 -3.54 7.33 -9.65
C THR A 302 -2.25 6.71 -10.18
N LEU A 303 -1.25 7.53 -10.44
CA LEU A 303 0.10 7.11 -10.84
C LEU A 303 1.05 7.30 -9.65
N MET A 304 1.73 6.23 -9.21
CA MET A 304 2.59 6.28 -8.02
C MET A 304 3.82 5.38 -8.17
N THR A 305 4.82 5.63 -7.33
CA THR A 305 5.88 4.63 -7.11
C THR A 305 5.42 3.56 -6.12
N TYR A 306 6.05 2.37 -6.15
CA TYR A 306 5.82 1.33 -5.12
C TYR A 306 6.03 1.90 -3.72
N HIS A 307 7.11 2.65 -3.50
CA HIS A 307 7.39 3.32 -2.22
C HIS A 307 6.26 4.27 -1.81
N GLY A 308 5.80 5.12 -2.74
CA GLY A 308 4.74 6.10 -2.47
C GLY A 308 3.38 5.46 -2.17
N SER A 309 3.15 4.24 -2.65
CA SER A 309 1.88 3.51 -2.44
C SER A 309 1.83 2.77 -1.10
N LYS A 310 2.89 2.81 -0.29
CA LYS A 310 2.92 2.14 1.01
C LYS A 310 1.80 2.67 1.92
N GLY A 311 1.13 1.78 2.63
CA GLY A 311 -0.03 2.10 3.47
C GLY A 311 -1.36 2.24 2.72
N LEU A 312 -1.33 2.45 1.40
CA LEU A 312 -2.52 2.64 0.57
C LEU A 312 -3.05 1.32 0.01
N ASP A 313 -4.28 1.38 -0.56
CA ASP A 313 -4.85 0.29 -1.33
C ASP A 313 -5.84 0.80 -2.39
N PHE A 314 -6.06 -0.03 -3.43
CA PHE A 314 -6.87 0.33 -4.58
C PHE A 314 -7.70 -0.87 -5.04
N ASP A 315 -8.85 -0.61 -5.65
CA ASP A 315 -9.72 -1.68 -6.16
C ASP A 315 -9.07 -2.39 -7.35
N LYS A 316 -8.34 -1.66 -8.18
CA LYS A 316 -7.60 -2.21 -9.29
C LYS A 316 -6.20 -1.63 -9.36
N VAL A 317 -5.21 -2.50 -9.48
CA VAL A 317 -3.80 -2.14 -9.55
C VAL A 317 -3.17 -2.69 -10.82
N PHE A 318 -2.39 -1.85 -11.49
CA PHE A 318 -1.52 -2.23 -12.58
C PHE A 318 -0.07 -2.10 -12.15
N LEU A 319 0.73 -3.14 -12.41
CA LEU A 319 2.18 -3.15 -12.24
C LEU A 319 2.85 -3.30 -13.62
N PRO A 320 3.03 -2.19 -14.35
CA PRO A 320 3.66 -2.23 -15.67
C PRO A 320 5.17 -2.35 -15.58
N PHE A 321 5.77 -2.67 -16.74
CA PHE A 321 7.22 -2.73 -16.96
C PHE A 321 7.94 -3.73 -16.05
N CYS A 322 7.25 -4.83 -15.68
CA CYS A 322 7.83 -5.93 -14.92
C CYS A 322 8.80 -6.75 -15.76
N ASN A 323 9.76 -6.07 -16.38
CA ASN A 323 10.83 -6.65 -17.18
C ASN A 323 12.02 -7.06 -16.30
N HIS A 324 12.76 -8.07 -16.76
CA HIS A 324 14.03 -8.45 -16.13
C HIS A 324 15.02 -7.28 -16.20
N ILE A 325 15.66 -7.01 -15.06
CA ILE A 325 16.74 -6.05 -14.95
C ILE A 325 17.98 -6.85 -14.53
N ASP A 326 19.04 -6.75 -15.32
CA ASP A 326 20.34 -7.33 -14.97
C ASP A 326 20.98 -6.46 -13.88
N ASN A 327 20.71 -6.73 -12.62
CA ASN A 327 21.24 -6.00 -11.49
C ASN A 327 22.08 -6.87 -10.57
N ASP A 328 23.08 -6.25 -9.99
CA ASP A 328 24.03 -6.80 -9.03
C ASP A 328 23.34 -7.34 -7.77
N THR A 329 23.85 -8.39 -7.20
CA THR A 329 23.22 -9.22 -6.15
C THR A 329 22.97 -8.53 -4.82
N LYS A 330 23.58 -7.38 -4.52
CA LYS A 330 23.48 -6.69 -3.22
C LYS A 330 22.17 -5.92 -2.98
N GLN A 331 21.43 -5.58 -4.05
CA GLN A 331 20.15 -4.82 -3.94
C GLN A 331 18.91 -5.71 -3.96
N VAL A 332 19.12 -7.04 -4.08
CA VAL A 332 18.04 -8.02 -4.32
C VAL A 332 16.97 -8.04 -3.23
N ASP A 333 17.38 -7.99 -1.96
CA ASP A 333 16.43 -8.14 -0.85
C ASP A 333 15.58 -6.89 -0.65
N ASN A 334 16.15 -5.71 -0.87
CA ASN A 334 15.39 -4.47 -0.83
C ASN A 334 14.42 -4.37 -2.01
N ASP A 335 14.86 -4.71 -3.22
CA ASP A 335 14.01 -4.74 -4.42
C ASP A 335 12.84 -5.73 -4.27
N LYS A 336 13.07 -6.87 -3.59
CA LYS A 336 12.05 -7.87 -3.26
C LYS A 336 10.95 -7.28 -2.35
N LYS A 337 11.34 -6.60 -1.27
CA LYS A 337 10.42 -5.95 -0.34
C LYS A 337 9.64 -4.81 -1.02
N VAL A 338 10.31 -4.00 -1.81
CA VAL A 338 9.69 -2.91 -2.59
C VAL A 338 8.68 -3.45 -3.60
N PHE A 339 9.03 -4.54 -4.31
CA PHE A 339 8.10 -5.21 -5.22
C PHE A 339 6.88 -5.77 -4.47
N LEU A 340 7.10 -6.36 -3.29
CA LEU A 340 6.03 -6.87 -2.43
C LEU A 340 5.04 -5.76 -2.02
N VAL A 341 5.52 -4.54 -1.77
CA VAL A 341 4.64 -3.40 -1.50
C VAL A 341 3.68 -3.20 -2.69
N GLY A 342 4.18 -3.11 -3.92
CA GLY A 342 3.32 -2.96 -5.09
C GLY A 342 2.34 -4.13 -5.28
N LEU A 343 2.84 -5.36 -5.13
CA LEU A 343 2.05 -6.59 -5.28
C LEU A 343 0.85 -6.65 -4.33
N THR A 344 0.98 -6.10 -3.13
CA THR A 344 -0.04 -6.17 -2.07
C THR A 344 -0.96 -4.95 -2.00
N ARG A 345 -0.97 -4.07 -3.01
CA ARG A 345 -1.82 -2.85 -3.00
C ARG A 345 -3.23 -3.07 -3.53
N SER A 346 -3.49 -4.19 -4.20
CA SER A 346 -4.82 -4.45 -4.77
C SER A 346 -5.79 -5.04 -3.77
N ARG A 347 -6.98 -4.43 -3.68
CA ARG A 347 -8.16 -5.01 -3.01
C ARG A 347 -8.97 -5.93 -3.93
N GLY A 348 -8.83 -5.78 -5.24
CA GLY A 348 -9.59 -6.52 -6.26
C GLY A 348 -8.65 -7.05 -7.33
N ASP A 349 -8.72 -6.45 -8.49
CA ASP A 349 -7.97 -6.84 -9.68
C ASP A 349 -6.49 -6.43 -9.60
N LEU A 350 -5.61 -7.36 -9.90
CA LEU A 350 -4.18 -7.12 -10.07
C LEU A 350 -3.73 -7.55 -11.46
N ILE A 351 -3.20 -6.59 -12.21
CA ILE A 351 -2.65 -6.81 -13.55
C ILE A 351 -1.17 -6.48 -13.53
N ILE A 352 -0.35 -7.46 -13.89
CA ILE A 352 1.10 -7.30 -14.04
C ILE A 352 1.40 -7.38 -15.53
N SER A 353 2.25 -6.49 -16.05
CA SER A 353 2.58 -6.50 -17.46
C SER A 353 4.07 -6.37 -17.74
N PHE A 354 4.49 -6.89 -18.88
CA PHE A 354 5.87 -6.88 -19.33
C PHE A 354 5.95 -6.90 -20.87
N SER A 355 7.07 -6.42 -21.40
CA SER A 355 7.31 -6.35 -22.86
C SER A 355 8.68 -6.88 -23.29
N LYS A 356 9.43 -7.48 -22.38
CA LYS A 356 10.73 -8.13 -22.60
C LYS A 356 10.78 -9.44 -21.82
N LYS A 357 11.96 -9.90 -21.41
CA LYS A 357 12.08 -11.01 -20.47
C LYS A 357 11.42 -10.66 -19.14
N LEU A 358 10.63 -11.59 -18.61
CA LEU A 358 9.88 -11.39 -17.37
C LEU A 358 10.81 -11.18 -16.16
N ASN A 359 10.38 -10.29 -15.24
CA ASN A 359 11.05 -10.04 -13.98
C ASN A 359 11.17 -11.33 -13.13
N ARG A 360 12.32 -11.49 -12.46
CA ARG A 360 12.63 -12.68 -11.63
C ARG A 360 11.66 -12.92 -10.47
N PHE A 361 11.02 -11.87 -9.93
CA PHE A 361 10.04 -12.03 -8.86
C PHE A 361 8.73 -12.57 -9.41
N VAL A 362 8.25 -11.99 -10.53
CA VAL A 362 7.02 -12.41 -11.18
C VAL A 362 7.15 -13.83 -11.75
N SER A 363 8.33 -14.23 -12.26
CA SER A 363 8.54 -15.57 -12.78
C SER A 363 8.33 -16.69 -11.75
N LYS A 364 8.42 -16.40 -10.44
CA LYS A 364 8.19 -17.39 -9.39
C LYS A 364 6.74 -17.85 -9.29
N PHE A 365 5.78 -17.01 -9.67
CA PHE A 365 4.34 -17.28 -9.59
C PHE A 365 3.61 -17.12 -10.93
N ALA A 366 4.35 -16.90 -12.03
CA ALA A 366 3.76 -16.67 -13.35
C ALA A 366 2.79 -17.77 -13.78
N GLU A 367 3.10 -19.04 -13.49
CA GLU A 367 2.26 -20.18 -13.83
C GLU A 367 0.88 -20.17 -13.13
N SER A 368 0.78 -19.47 -11.99
CA SER A 368 -0.48 -19.31 -11.24
C SER A 368 -1.34 -18.13 -11.73
N CYS A 369 -0.87 -17.38 -12.73
CA CYS A 369 -1.58 -16.24 -13.30
C CYS A 369 -2.46 -16.63 -14.49
N THR A 370 -3.49 -15.82 -14.77
CA THR A 370 -4.13 -15.84 -16.08
C THR A 370 -3.32 -15.03 -17.07
N HIS A 371 -2.98 -15.62 -18.22
CA HIS A 371 -2.13 -15.00 -19.20
C HIS A 371 -2.94 -14.33 -20.32
N LYS A 372 -2.46 -13.17 -20.78
CA LYS A 372 -2.97 -12.48 -21.98
C LYS A 372 -1.78 -12.02 -22.81
N ASP A 373 -1.72 -12.48 -24.07
CA ASP A 373 -0.78 -11.95 -25.05
C ASP A 373 -1.47 -10.82 -25.83
N LEU A 374 -0.92 -9.60 -25.72
CA LEU A 374 -1.49 -8.42 -26.36
C LEU A 374 -1.11 -8.32 -27.85
N GLU A 375 -0.21 -9.16 -28.35
CA GLU A 375 0.14 -9.24 -29.79
C GLU A 375 -0.91 -10.01 -30.58
N THR A 376 -1.53 -11.02 -29.99
CA THR A 376 -2.56 -11.86 -30.60
C THR A 376 -3.92 -11.40 -30.16
N ASP A 377 -4.50 -10.43 -30.81
CA ASP A 377 -5.90 -9.91 -30.79
C ASP A 377 -6.72 -10.07 -29.47
N GLY A 378 -6.02 -10.14 -28.34
CA GLY A 378 -6.61 -10.07 -27.00
C GLY A 378 -7.50 -11.25 -26.60
N THR A 379 -7.54 -12.35 -27.34
CA THR A 379 -8.23 -13.57 -26.92
C THR A 379 -7.52 -14.12 -25.68
N PRO A 380 -8.21 -14.32 -24.54
CA PRO A 380 -7.60 -14.94 -23.39
C PRO A 380 -7.12 -16.33 -23.79
N MET A 381 -5.82 -16.61 -23.71
CA MET A 381 -5.40 -18.00 -23.65
C MET A 381 -5.87 -18.53 -22.30
N LEU A 382 -6.97 -19.26 -22.31
CA LEU A 382 -7.33 -20.17 -21.23
C LEU A 382 -6.28 -21.28 -21.24
N PHE A 383 -5.19 -21.08 -20.53
CA PHE A 383 -4.42 -22.23 -20.08
C PHE A 383 -5.26 -22.86 -18.97
N ASP A 384 -5.62 -24.12 -19.17
CA ASP A 384 -6.03 -24.98 -18.07
C ASP A 384 -4.90 -24.94 -17.05
N ALA A 385 -5.06 -24.09 -16.01
CA ALA A 385 -4.07 -24.01 -14.94
C ALA A 385 -3.99 -25.41 -14.33
N PRO A 386 -2.81 -26.05 -14.30
CA PRO A 386 -2.68 -27.32 -13.63
C PRO A 386 -3.12 -27.10 -12.18
N VAL A 387 -4.18 -27.75 -11.79
CA VAL A 387 -4.64 -27.79 -10.40
C VAL A 387 -3.46 -28.35 -9.60
N LYS A 388 -2.77 -27.49 -8.82
CA LYS A 388 -1.72 -27.95 -7.91
C LYS A 388 -2.32 -29.11 -7.11
N PRO A 389 -1.76 -30.33 -7.12
CA PRO A 389 -2.30 -31.44 -6.37
C PRO A 389 -2.31 -31.06 -4.90
N LEU A 390 -3.46 -31.16 -4.27
CA LEU A 390 -3.60 -30.96 -2.82
C LEU A 390 -2.60 -31.86 -2.08
N PRO A 391 -1.99 -31.38 -0.98
CA PRO A 391 -1.10 -32.19 -0.18
C PRO A 391 -1.78 -33.51 0.17
N LYS A 392 -1.13 -34.64 -0.12
CA LYS A 392 -1.66 -35.98 0.18
C LYS A 392 -2.00 -36.07 1.66
N GLY A 393 -3.27 -36.25 2.00
CA GLY A 393 -3.74 -36.52 3.36
C GLY A 393 -4.84 -35.61 3.91
N ARG A 394 -5.23 -34.55 3.24
CA ARG A 394 -6.33 -33.69 3.68
C ARG A 394 -7.67 -34.14 3.04
N LYS A 395 -8.62 -34.60 3.86
CA LYS A 395 -10.02 -34.81 3.41
C LYS A 395 -10.66 -33.42 3.20
N VAL A 396 -11.00 -33.13 1.97
CA VAL A 396 -11.73 -31.90 1.60
C VAL A 396 -13.22 -32.15 1.86
N THR A 397 -13.86 -31.27 2.60
CA THR A 397 -15.32 -31.36 2.84
C THR A 397 -16.07 -30.75 1.66
N THR A 398 -17.33 -31.17 1.50
CA THR A 398 -18.23 -30.68 0.42
C THR A 398 -18.40 -29.16 0.46
N ALA A 399 -18.32 -28.54 1.64
CA ALA A 399 -18.35 -27.09 1.83
C ALA A 399 -17.13 -26.36 1.24
N GLU A 400 -15.96 -26.99 1.28
CA GLU A 400 -14.72 -26.43 0.69
C GLU A 400 -14.70 -26.52 -0.85
N LEU A 401 -15.45 -27.47 -1.43
CA LEU A 401 -15.56 -27.66 -2.89
C LEU A 401 -16.58 -26.73 -3.57
N PHE A 402 -17.65 -26.33 -2.88
CA PHE A 402 -18.76 -25.59 -3.47
C PHE A 402 -18.99 -24.21 -2.90
N GLY A 403 -18.15 -23.73 -1.97
CA GLY A 403 -18.21 -22.35 -1.49
C GLY A 403 -19.45 -21.98 -0.67
N TRP A 404 -20.02 -22.96 0.08
CA TRP A 404 -21.14 -22.77 1.03
C TRP A 404 -20.63 -22.51 2.43
#